data_95822454d0d2152a9d1ad9dca0c72a2b
#
_entry.id   95822454d0d2152a9d1ad9dca0c72a2b
#
_cell.length_a   1.000
_cell.length_b   1.000
_cell.length_c   1.000
_cell.angle_alpha   90.00
_cell.angle_beta   90.00
_cell.angle_gamma   90.00
#
_symmetry.space_group_name_H-M   'P 1'
#
loop_
_entity.id
_entity.type
_entity.pdbx_description
1 polymer ?
#
loop_
_entity_poly.entity_id
_entity_poly.type
_entity_poly.pdbx_seq_one_letter_code
_entity_poly.pdbx_strand_id
1 'polypeptide(L)'
;MRTAPGVKAPSRGGAPAAAEAPAVEAGVEISAGGGVSLASDVYRPRAAPRPAVILRTYLGKAQHRPEALGWVEQGFGCVVQDVRGRYDSGGQWRPFENEREDGLKTVEWVSGQPWCDGRVALAGGSYGAYTAWAAALSGHPAVAAVISAVPAMRPVDFSPGPDGGVLPLLGHVSWWLTHGDARCSRDGLVQAMLRSEPGMLRHLPVADLPSRLWASLPGWLPAAAAGPDAAPPLDLAELATLDVPALHVGGWHDPFCAETLRQWAVAGSSCNPRPARGLVLGPWTHQLSGSRPSRYGERDYGAASRFPLGAFQAEWLREVLGSPRPPGEEKAPEPLANPRAPQVFIGGENRWLELDPAAASGRLIWHAASPTELSREAPGEAGFATFPYDPDDPYPARRAPLDESDLAGRADAVRFTGPPLMAPCRWLGEARVLLWASTDAPSTDWVARVLEVLPDGRSLYLAHGLVDAERALRRRGEALRPGRPFPFEIPLSPVAFTVAAGHRLRLEITSSAFPSYARTLASGEDRLSGSTARRALQTVHWGPLLPTRLELPVLPGEPEAARPGEVA
;
A
#
# COMPACT_ATOMS: atom_id res chain seq x y z
N MET A 1 -11.84 18.29 78.01
CA MET A 1 -10.96 17.48 77.15
C MET A 1 -11.71 16.23 76.80
N ARG A 2 -12.24 16.11 75.61
CA ARG A 2 -12.88 14.90 75.08
C ARG A 2 -12.01 14.40 73.91
N THR A 3 -11.49 13.20 74.05
CA THR A 3 -10.69 12.48 73.08
C THR A 3 -11.57 11.99 71.92
N ALA A 4 -11.22 12.30 70.68
CA ALA A 4 -11.87 11.79 69.50
C ALA A 4 -11.47 10.35 69.16
N PRO A 5 -12.35 9.50 68.56
CA PRO A 5 -12.06 8.10 68.27
C PRO A 5 -11.19 7.98 67.02
N GLY A 6 -10.23 7.06 67.06
CA GLY A 6 -9.26 6.79 65.97
C GLY A 6 -9.90 6.24 64.70
N VAL A 7 -9.51 6.83 63.59
CA VAL A 7 -9.80 6.36 62.22
C VAL A 7 -8.89 5.19 61.92
N LYS A 8 -9.45 3.98 61.70
CA LYS A 8 -8.73 2.83 61.15
C LYS A 8 -8.31 3.11 59.72
N ALA A 9 -7.00 3.01 59.43
CA ALA A 9 -6.47 3.05 58.08
C ALA A 9 -7.04 1.89 57.23
N PRO A 10 -7.36 2.12 55.95
CA PRO A 10 -7.80 1.06 55.04
C PRO A 10 -6.66 0.04 54.82
N SER A 11 -7.00 -1.25 54.91
CA SER A 11 -6.12 -2.36 54.60
C SER A 11 -5.60 -2.20 53.15
N ARG A 12 -4.28 -2.22 52.99
CA ARG A 12 -3.65 -2.28 51.64
C ARG A 12 -4.18 -3.54 50.95
N GLY A 13 -5.02 -3.34 49.92
CA GLY A 13 -5.37 -4.38 48.97
C GLY A 13 -4.06 -4.96 48.42
N GLY A 14 -3.94 -6.29 48.39
CA GLY A 14 -2.78 -6.96 47.85
C GLY A 14 -2.53 -6.47 46.42
N ALA A 15 -1.28 -6.11 46.12
CA ALA A 15 -0.86 -5.84 44.75
C ALA A 15 -1.25 -7.05 43.91
N PRO A 16 -1.80 -6.84 42.68
CA PRO A 16 -2.06 -7.95 41.79
C PRO A 16 -0.73 -8.71 41.59
N ALA A 17 -0.79 -10.05 41.76
CA ALA A 17 0.38 -10.91 41.52
C ALA A 17 1.02 -10.51 40.20
N ALA A 18 2.32 -10.20 40.23
CA ALA A 18 3.06 -9.83 39.02
C ALA A 18 2.83 -10.94 38.00
N ALA A 19 2.20 -10.57 36.87
CA ALA A 19 1.92 -11.54 35.82
C ALA A 19 3.24 -12.16 35.39
N GLU A 20 3.35 -13.48 35.53
CA GLU A 20 4.55 -14.23 35.13
C GLU A 20 4.94 -13.90 33.71
N ALA A 21 6.22 -13.60 33.47
CA ALA A 21 6.70 -13.28 32.14
C ALA A 21 6.42 -14.44 31.15
N PRO A 22 6.06 -14.18 29.90
CA PRO A 22 5.81 -15.25 28.93
C PRO A 22 7.06 -16.11 28.75
N ALA A 23 6.89 -17.42 28.65
CA ALA A 23 8.00 -18.32 28.34
C ALA A 23 8.46 -18.10 26.90
N VAL A 24 9.71 -17.66 26.74
CA VAL A 24 10.33 -17.40 25.43
C VAL A 24 11.45 -18.40 25.24
N GLU A 25 11.43 -19.09 24.10
CA GLU A 25 12.50 -19.99 23.65
C GLU A 25 13.07 -19.40 22.37
N ALA A 26 14.30 -18.87 22.46
CA ALA A 26 14.95 -18.19 21.36
C ALA A 26 15.84 -19.15 20.57
N GLY A 27 15.96 -18.92 19.25
CA GLY A 27 16.87 -19.66 18.39
C GLY A 27 16.45 -21.11 18.13
N VAL A 28 15.15 -21.42 18.21
CA VAL A 28 14.63 -22.75 17.85
C VAL A 28 14.84 -22.99 16.36
N GLU A 29 15.46 -24.08 16.02
CA GLU A 29 15.71 -24.48 14.63
C GLU A 29 14.55 -25.33 14.09
N ILE A 30 13.93 -24.86 13.00
CA ILE A 30 12.89 -25.60 12.27
C ILE A 30 13.47 -26.06 10.94
N SER A 31 13.47 -27.36 10.70
CA SER A 31 13.98 -27.90 9.45
C SER A 31 13.09 -27.54 8.26
N ALA A 32 13.68 -26.94 7.23
CA ALA A 32 13.03 -26.68 5.93
C ALA A 32 13.33 -27.78 4.89
N GLY A 33 14.01 -28.86 5.30
CA GLY A 33 14.47 -29.89 4.37
C GLY A 33 15.79 -29.52 3.67
N GLY A 34 16.37 -30.47 2.95
CA GLY A 34 17.61 -30.25 2.20
C GLY A 34 18.81 -29.76 3.04
N GLY A 35 18.83 -30.03 4.34
CA GLY A 35 19.88 -29.55 5.26
C GLY A 35 19.77 -28.08 5.65
N VAL A 36 18.67 -27.41 5.31
CA VAL A 36 18.40 -26.02 5.70
C VAL A 36 17.60 -25.97 6.99
N SER A 37 18.06 -25.16 7.95
CA SER A 37 17.41 -24.87 9.22
C SER A 37 16.97 -23.40 9.26
N LEU A 38 15.73 -23.14 9.72
CA LEU A 38 15.15 -21.81 9.86
C LEU A 38 15.10 -21.43 11.34
N ALA A 39 15.76 -20.33 11.69
CA ALA A 39 15.85 -19.84 13.07
C ALA A 39 14.56 -19.14 13.48
N SER A 40 14.00 -19.57 14.58
CA SER A 40 12.72 -19.08 15.11
C SER A 40 12.82 -18.73 16.59
N ASP A 41 12.06 -17.73 17.02
CA ASP A 41 11.82 -17.46 18.44
C ASP A 41 10.37 -17.83 18.76
N VAL A 42 10.17 -18.67 19.80
CA VAL A 42 8.88 -19.21 20.20
C VAL A 42 8.43 -18.53 21.48
N TYR A 43 7.29 -17.89 21.43
CA TYR A 43 6.62 -17.21 22.53
C TYR A 43 5.40 -18.04 22.92
N ARG A 44 5.50 -18.79 24.01
CA ARG A 44 4.44 -19.72 24.42
C ARG A 44 3.28 -18.99 25.06
N PRO A 45 2.02 -19.43 24.83
CA PRO A 45 0.86 -18.87 25.50
C PRO A 45 0.91 -19.19 27.02
N ARG A 46 0.38 -18.30 27.84
CA ARG A 46 0.36 -18.49 29.30
C ARG A 46 -0.50 -19.69 29.72
N ALA A 47 -1.56 -19.96 28.99
CA ALA A 47 -2.43 -21.11 29.17
C ALA A 47 -2.43 -21.93 27.88
N ALA A 48 -1.85 -23.10 27.88
CA ALA A 48 -1.79 -24.01 26.74
C ALA A 48 -2.85 -25.13 26.86
N PRO A 49 -3.24 -25.76 25.72
CA PRO A 49 -2.92 -25.37 24.32
C PRO A 49 -3.81 -24.21 23.83
N ARG A 50 -3.27 -23.40 22.91
CA ARG A 50 -3.94 -22.25 22.27
C ARG A 50 -3.59 -22.17 20.79
N PRO A 51 -4.37 -21.44 19.95
CA PRO A 51 -3.95 -21.16 18.59
C PRO A 51 -2.64 -20.40 18.57
N ALA A 52 -1.83 -20.60 17.52
CA ALA A 52 -0.56 -19.91 17.33
C ALA A 52 -0.62 -18.92 16.17
N VAL A 53 0.09 -17.79 16.30
CA VAL A 53 0.36 -16.85 15.20
C VAL A 53 1.79 -17.07 14.70
N ILE A 54 1.97 -17.23 13.41
CA ILE A 54 3.29 -17.32 12.76
C ILE A 54 3.59 -16.03 12.03
N LEU A 55 4.75 -15.43 12.33
CA LEU A 55 5.33 -14.26 11.66
C LEU A 55 6.63 -14.70 10.99
N ARG A 56 6.66 -14.77 9.65
CA ARG A 56 7.90 -15.05 8.91
C ARG A 56 8.43 -13.75 8.32
N THR A 57 9.66 -13.39 8.67
CA THR A 57 10.21 -12.06 8.41
C THR A 57 11.57 -12.11 7.75
N TYR A 58 11.83 -11.14 6.86
CA TYR A 58 13.14 -10.86 6.27
C TYR A 58 13.89 -9.74 7.00
N LEU A 59 13.25 -9.11 8.01
CA LEU A 59 13.78 -7.96 8.75
C LEU A 59 14.58 -8.34 10.01
N GLY A 60 14.57 -9.63 10.38
CA GLY A 60 15.16 -10.14 11.61
C GLY A 60 14.10 -10.34 12.71
N LYS A 61 14.00 -11.58 13.20
CA LYS A 61 12.99 -11.99 14.19
C LYS A 61 12.99 -11.16 15.47
N ALA A 62 14.17 -10.66 15.89
CA ALA A 62 14.30 -9.83 17.08
C ALA A 62 13.52 -8.51 17.00
N GLN A 63 13.31 -7.95 15.80
CA GLN A 63 12.54 -6.71 15.61
C GLN A 63 11.04 -6.91 15.89
N HIS A 64 10.53 -8.13 15.72
CA HIS A 64 9.13 -8.48 15.96
C HIS A 64 8.82 -8.92 17.40
N ARG A 65 9.81 -8.86 18.32
CA ARG A 65 9.60 -9.21 19.73
C ARG A 65 8.43 -8.46 20.40
N PRO A 66 8.26 -7.13 20.22
CA PRO A 66 7.12 -6.42 20.80
C PRO A 66 5.77 -6.93 20.27
N GLU A 67 5.70 -7.22 18.97
CA GLU A 67 4.50 -7.77 18.33
C GLU A 67 4.18 -9.17 18.85
N ALA A 68 5.19 -10.04 18.96
CA ALA A 68 5.04 -11.39 19.47
C ALA A 68 4.55 -11.41 20.94
N LEU A 69 5.10 -10.52 21.77
CA LEU A 69 4.63 -10.35 23.16
C LEU A 69 3.19 -9.88 23.19
N GLY A 70 2.80 -8.95 22.32
CA GLY A 70 1.41 -8.51 22.17
C GLY A 70 0.46 -9.66 21.85
N TRP A 71 0.83 -10.58 20.97
CA TRP A 71 0.03 -11.77 20.67
C TRP A 71 -0.12 -12.69 21.88
N VAL A 72 0.96 -12.88 22.66
CA VAL A 72 0.90 -13.70 23.90
C VAL A 72 0.02 -13.04 24.96
N GLU A 73 0.07 -11.73 25.11
CA GLU A 73 -0.81 -10.96 25.99
C GLU A 73 -2.27 -11.13 25.59
N GLN A 74 -2.54 -11.24 24.31
CA GLN A 74 -3.87 -11.51 23.75
C GLN A 74 -4.27 -13.00 23.81
N GLY A 75 -3.47 -13.86 24.43
CA GLY A 75 -3.78 -15.27 24.69
C GLY A 75 -3.45 -16.24 23.56
N PHE A 76 -2.68 -15.85 22.57
CA PHE A 76 -2.17 -16.70 21.48
C PHE A 76 -0.74 -17.16 21.78
N GLY A 77 -0.31 -18.28 21.18
CA GLY A 77 1.11 -18.54 20.98
C GLY A 77 1.64 -17.68 19.82
N CYS A 78 2.94 -17.38 19.79
CA CYS A 78 3.54 -16.70 18.64
C CYS A 78 4.88 -17.31 18.29
N VAL A 79 5.12 -17.51 16.98
CA VAL A 79 6.42 -17.92 16.46
C VAL A 79 6.87 -16.87 15.47
N VAL A 80 8.06 -16.31 15.72
CA VAL A 80 8.70 -15.38 14.79
C VAL A 80 9.90 -16.07 14.16
N GLN A 81 9.93 -16.16 12.85
CA GLN A 81 10.96 -16.88 12.09
C GLN A 81 11.66 -15.98 11.09
N ASP A 82 12.98 -16.01 11.08
CA ASP A 82 13.77 -15.47 9.97
C ASP A 82 13.55 -16.32 8.72
N VAL A 83 13.24 -15.71 7.57
CA VAL A 83 13.13 -16.44 6.31
C VAL A 83 14.48 -16.99 5.86
N ARG A 84 14.49 -17.98 4.98
CA ARG A 84 15.69 -18.65 4.47
C ARG A 84 16.77 -17.66 4.03
N GLY A 85 18.00 -17.86 4.50
CA GLY A 85 19.17 -17.06 4.16
C GLY A 85 19.23 -15.67 4.79
N ARG A 86 18.29 -15.34 5.67
CA ARG A 86 18.28 -14.07 6.40
C ARG A 86 18.66 -14.29 7.88
N TYR A 87 19.38 -13.34 8.44
CA TYR A 87 19.84 -13.29 9.84
C TYR A 87 20.39 -14.63 10.33
N ASP A 88 19.67 -15.31 11.23
CA ASP A 88 20.12 -16.54 11.86
C ASP A 88 19.72 -17.80 11.07
N SER A 89 18.80 -17.69 10.10
CA SER A 89 18.37 -18.82 9.27
C SER A 89 19.45 -19.27 8.27
N GLY A 90 19.53 -20.57 8.06
CA GLY A 90 20.39 -21.18 7.07
C GLY A 90 19.91 -21.00 5.63
N GLY A 91 20.69 -21.49 4.69
CA GLY A 91 20.39 -21.41 3.26
C GLY A 91 20.77 -20.09 2.62
N GLN A 92 20.24 -19.85 1.41
CA GLN A 92 20.50 -18.66 0.62
C GLN A 92 19.24 -17.81 0.50
N TRP A 93 19.36 -16.50 0.71
CA TRP A 93 18.29 -15.55 0.50
C TRP A 93 18.00 -15.38 -1.00
N ARG A 94 16.80 -15.76 -1.40
CA ARG A 94 16.24 -15.53 -2.73
C ARG A 94 14.79 -15.06 -2.54
N PRO A 95 14.54 -13.76 -2.65
CA PRO A 95 13.21 -13.23 -2.40
C PRO A 95 12.15 -13.88 -3.27
N PHE A 96 11.01 -14.21 -2.68
CA PHE A 96 9.82 -14.79 -3.32
C PHE A 96 9.95 -16.22 -3.86
N GLU A 97 11.06 -16.94 -3.63
CA GLU A 97 11.24 -18.28 -4.21
C GLU A 97 10.82 -19.44 -3.27
N ASN A 98 11.21 -19.40 -1.99
CA ASN A 98 11.08 -20.57 -1.11
C ASN A 98 9.92 -20.48 -0.10
N GLU A 99 9.14 -19.42 -0.10
CA GLU A 99 8.26 -19.07 1.01
C GLU A 99 7.09 -20.03 1.19
N ARG A 100 6.61 -20.66 0.11
CA ARG A 100 5.51 -21.65 0.18
C ARG A 100 5.97 -22.93 0.89
N GLU A 101 7.12 -23.48 0.48
CA GLU A 101 7.67 -24.70 1.05
C GLU A 101 8.15 -24.50 2.49
N ASP A 102 8.92 -23.45 2.74
CA ASP A 102 9.41 -23.10 4.08
C ASP A 102 8.25 -22.80 5.05
N GLY A 103 7.23 -22.12 4.52
CA GLY A 103 6.01 -21.84 5.27
C GLY A 103 5.25 -23.09 5.66
N LEU A 104 5.12 -24.05 4.74
CA LEU A 104 4.53 -25.37 5.03
C LEU A 104 5.27 -26.07 6.17
N LYS A 105 6.60 -26.15 6.10
CA LYS A 105 7.42 -26.80 7.15
C LYS A 105 7.28 -26.13 8.51
N THR A 106 7.16 -24.81 8.50
CA THR A 106 6.93 -24.05 9.74
C THR A 106 5.53 -24.33 10.31
N VAL A 107 4.49 -24.38 9.49
CA VAL A 107 3.12 -24.71 9.92
C VAL A 107 3.06 -26.14 10.47
N GLU A 108 3.65 -27.11 9.77
CA GLU A 108 3.75 -28.51 10.23
C GLU A 108 4.36 -28.58 11.64
N TRP A 109 5.50 -27.90 11.84
CA TRP A 109 6.20 -27.94 13.12
C TRP A 109 5.38 -27.27 14.23
N VAL A 110 4.82 -26.07 13.99
CA VAL A 110 4.08 -25.30 15.00
C VAL A 110 2.80 -26.01 15.41
N SER A 111 2.04 -26.52 14.45
CA SER A 111 0.77 -27.21 14.72
C SER A 111 0.94 -28.52 15.50
N GLY A 112 2.11 -29.14 15.41
CA GLY A 112 2.47 -30.34 16.17
C GLY A 112 2.97 -30.07 17.61
N GLN A 113 3.12 -28.81 18.03
CA GLN A 113 3.65 -28.51 19.36
C GLN A 113 2.60 -28.71 20.47
N PRO A 114 2.99 -29.21 21.66
CA PRO A 114 2.04 -29.48 22.76
C PRO A 114 1.39 -28.21 23.33
N TRP A 115 1.93 -27.03 23.09
CA TRP A 115 1.37 -25.73 23.49
C TRP A 115 0.43 -25.15 22.43
N CYS A 116 0.41 -25.69 21.20
CA CYS A 116 -0.50 -25.30 20.12
C CYS A 116 -1.73 -26.23 20.12
N ASP A 117 -2.90 -25.69 19.89
CA ASP A 117 -4.14 -26.47 19.79
C ASP A 117 -4.41 -27.03 18.39
N GLY A 118 -3.40 -26.97 17.50
CA GLY A 118 -3.47 -27.43 16.13
C GLY A 118 -3.93 -26.36 15.12
N ARG A 119 -4.33 -25.18 15.59
CA ARG A 119 -4.76 -24.07 14.73
C ARG A 119 -3.67 -23.00 14.63
N VAL A 120 -3.39 -22.58 13.41
CA VAL A 120 -2.34 -21.61 13.09
C VAL A 120 -2.91 -20.45 12.29
N ALA A 121 -2.67 -19.23 12.75
CA ALA A 121 -2.89 -18.02 11.97
C ALA A 121 -1.56 -17.55 11.37
N LEU A 122 -1.57 -17.16 10.11
CA LEU A 122 -0.41 -16.62 9.40
C LEU A 122 -0.54 -15.12 9.33
N ALA A 123 0.44 -14.37 9.82
CA ALA A 123 0.35 -12.92 9.86
C ALA A 123 1.65 -12.26 9.35
N GLY A 124 1.52 -11.08 8.75
CA GLY A 124 2.67 -10.30 8.36
C GLY A 124 2.34 -9.02 7.60
N GLY A 125 3.32 -8.12 7.58
CA GLY A 125 3.26 -6.87 6.84
C GLY A 125 4.27 -6.85 5.68
N SER A 126 3.94 -6.15 4.59
CA SER A 126 4.80 -6.03 3.42
C SER A 126 5.17 -7.39 2.83
N TYR A 127 6.43 -7.70 2.69
CA TYR A 127 6.91 -9.05 2.32
C TYR A 127 6.43 -10.14 3.29
N GLY A 128 6.24 -9.82 4.58
CA GLY A 128 5.66 -10.75 5.56
C GLY A 128 4.22 -11.15 5.22
N ALA A 129 3.45 -10.29 4.56
CA ALA A 129 2.14 -10.65 4.02
C ALA A 129 2.26 -11.66 2.86
N TYR A 130 3.27 -11.49 1.99
CA TYR A 130 3.58 -12.48 0.97
C TYR A 130 3.93 -13.83 1.59
N THR A 131 4.80 -13.87 2.62
CA THR A 131 5.16 -15.13 3.29
C THR A 131 3.94 -15.80 3.94
N ALA A 132 2.99 -15.01 4.49
CA ALA A 132 1.75 -15.52 5.06
C ALA A 132 0.87 -16.17 3.97
N TRP A 133 0.64 -15.50 2.86
CA TRP A 133 -0.13 -16.06 1.74
C TRP A 133 0.55 -17.27 1.11
N ALA A 134 1.87 -17.23 0.92
CA ALA A 134 2.63 -18.35 0.39
C ALA A 134 2.46 -19.62 1.25
N ALA A 135 2.55 -19.45 2.58
CA ALA A 135 2.32 -20.54 3.52
C ALA A 135 0.86 -21.03 3.51
N ALA A 136 -0.13 -20.12 3.40
CA ALA A 136 -1.55 -20.50 3.32
C ALA A 136 -1.84 -21.33 2.05
N LEU A 137 -1.24 -20.98 0.93
CA LEU A 137 -1.37 -21.69 -0.34
C LEU A 137 -0.67 -23.05 -0.35
N SER A 138 0.04 -23.43 0.72
CA SER A 138 0.49 -24.82 0.91
C SER A 138 -0.67 -25.80 1.14
N GLY A 139 -1.85 -25.27 1.53
CA GLY A 139 -3.06 -26.08 1.76
C GLY A 139 -3.04 -26.91 3.04
N HIS A 140 -2.15 -26.62 3.99
CA HIS A 140 -2.08 -27.38 5.26
C HIS A 140 -3.34 -27.13 6.12
N PRO A 141 -4.01 -28.17 6.63
CA PRO A 141 -5.31 -28.04 7.32
C PRO A 141 -5.25 -27.28 8.66
N ALA A 142 -4.06 -27.14 9.26
CA ALA A 142 -3.88 -26.34 10.46
C ALA A 142 -3.97 -24.82 10.20
N VAL A 143 -3.84 -24.35 8.94
CA VAL A 143 -3.97 -22.94 8.61
C VAL A 143 -5.43 -22.52 8.76
N ALA A 144 -5.70 -21.73 9.78
CA ALA A 144 -7.04 -21.36 10.20
C ALA A 144 -7.40 -19.88 9.94
N ALA A 145 -6.41 -19.02 9.70
CA ALA A 145 -6.62 -17.62 9.33
C ALA A 145 -5.37 -16.99 8.70
N VAL A 146 -5.56 -15.91 7.93
CA VAL A 146 -4.49 -15.06 7.40
C VAL A 146 -4.72 -13.61 7.81
N ILE A 147 -3.66 -12.90 8.23
CA ILE A 147 -3.64 -11.45 8.46
C ILE A 147 -2.61 -10.85 7.51
N SER A 148 -3.09 -10.19 6.47
CA SER A 148 -2.27 -9.58 5.41
C SER A 148 -2.27 -8.06 5.56
N ALA A 149 -1.13 -7.48 5.90
CA ALA A 149 -0.99 -6.05 6.10
C ALA A 149 -0.06 -5.43 5.05
N VAL A 150 -0.49 -4.33 4.40
CA VAL A 150 0.30 -3.56 3.40
C VAL A 150 1.11 -4.45 2.44
N PRO A 151 0.49 -5.41 1.74
CA PRO A 151 1.14 -6.54 1.11
C PRO A 151 2.03 -6.16 -0.08
N ALA A 152 3.31 -6.55 -0.02
CA ALA A 152 4.25 -6.49 -1.15
C ALA A 152 4.35 -7.89 -1.80
N MET A 153 3.68 -8.09 -2.93
CA MET A 153 3.48 -9.42 -3.52
C MET A 153 4.44 -9.74 -4.65
N ARG A 154 5.32 -8.82 -5.01
CA ARG A 154 6.24 -8.95 -6.15
C ARG A 154 7.60 -8.35 -5.82
N PRO A 155 8.69 -8.82 -6.50
CA PRO A 155 10.03 -8.21 -6.40
C PRO A 155 10.05 -6.73 -6.82
N VAL A 156 9.16 -6.34 -7.74
CA VAL A 156 8.92 -4.95 -8.16
C VAL A 156 7.42 -4.78 -8.31
N ASP A 157 6.86 -3.86 -7.56
CA ASP A 157 5.46 -3.49 -7.73
C ASP A 157 5.35 -2.27 -8.65
N PHE A 158 4.96 -2.50 -9.88
CA PHE A 158 4.77 -1.46 -10.91
C PHE A 158 3.47 -0.66 -10.71
N SER A 159 3.01 -0.50 -9.47
CA SER A 159 1.81 0.29 -9.14
C SER A 159 1.96 1.78 -9.48
N PRO A 160 0.83 2.50 -9.69
CA PRO A 160 -0.54 2.04 -9.48
C PRO A 160 -1.16 1.45 -10.74
N GLY A 161 -1.71 0.23 -10.59
CA GLY A 161 -2.51 -0.44 -11.61
C GLY A 161 -1.73 -1.29 -12.61
N PRO A 162 -2.41 -2.28 -13.24
CA PRO A 162 -1.79 -3.27 -14.13
C PRO A 162 -1.22 -2.67 -15.42
N ASP A 163 -1.67 -1.47 -15.80
CA ASP A 163 -1.25 -0.82 -17.04
C ASP A 163 -0.18 0.27 -16.86
N GLY A 164 0.17 0.60 -15.61
CA GLY A 164 1.20 1.59 -15.31
C GLY A 164 2.51 1.30 -16.00
N GLY A 165 3.12 0.18 -15.70
CA GLY A 165 4.31 -0.32 -16.39
C GLY A 165 5.60 0.45 -16.14
N VAL A 166 5.55 1.54 -15.40
CA VAL A 166 6.71 2.39 -15.12
C VAL A 166 7.42 1.89 -13.87
N LEU A 167 8.74 1.67 -13.98
CA LEU A 167 9.57 1.17 -12.88
C LEU A 167 9.51 2.13 -11.66
N PRO A 168 9.11 1.69 -10.46
CA PRO A 168 9.15 2.48 -9.22
C PRO A 168 10.59 2.59 -8.71
N LEU A 169 11.40 3.44 -9.35
CA LEU A 169 12.85 3.52 -9.24
C LEU A 169 13.32 3.66 -7.78
N LEU A 170 12.84 4.67 -7.06
CA LEU A 170 13.28 4.92 -5.68
C LEU A 170 12.92 3.74 -4.77
N GLY A 171 11.72 3.19 -4.91
CA GLY A 171 11.28 2.03 -4.12
C GLY A 171 12.12 0.79 -4.42
N HIS A 172 12.34 0.50 -5.68
CA HIS A 172 13.12 -0.65 -6.13
C HIS A 172 14.59 -0.54 -5.66
N VAL A 173 15.25 0.58 -5.92
CA VAL A 173 16.62 0.82 -5.46
C VAL A 173 16.72 0.75 -3.93
N SER A 174 15.78 1.38 -3.22
CA SER A 174 15.77 1.38 -1.75
C SER A 174 15.64 -0.03 -1.18
N TRP A 175 14.72 -0.82 -1.71
CA TRP A 175 14.48 -2.17 -1.21
C TRP A 175 15.69 -3.09 -1.47
N TRP A 176 16.23 -3.09 -2.69
CA TRP A 176 17.37 -3.93 -3.04
C TRP A 176 18.65 -3.53 -2.30
N LEU A 177 18.94 -2.23 -2.17
CA LEU A 177 20.10 -1.76 -1.41
C LEU A 177 20.00 -2.11 0.08
N THR A 178 18.78 -2.08 0.63
CA THR A 178 18.58 -2.36 2.06
C THR A 178 18.54 -3.87 2.33
N HIS A 179 17.84 -4.64 1.51
CA HIS A 179 17.47 -6.02 1.82
C HIS A 179 17.96 -7.05 0.80
N GLY A 180 18.08 -6.65 -0.48
CA GLY A 180 18.46 -7.57 -1.55
C GLY A 180 19.86 -8.15 -1.36
N ASP A 181 20.03 -9.41 -1.74
CA ASP A 181 21.30 -10.13 -1.77
C ASP A 181 22.15 -10.02 -0.49
N ALA A 182 21.52 -9.74 0.66
CA ALA A 182 22.19 -9.55 1.93
C ALA A 182 21.59 -10.44 3.03
N ARG A 183 22.47 -10.97 3.89
CA ARG A 183 22.05 -11.75 5.06
C ARG A 183 21.29 -10.91 6.09
N CYS A 184 21.70 -9.66 6.27
CA CYS A 184 21.06 -8.70 7.18
C CYS A 184 20.66 -7.43 6.45
N SER A 185 19.66 -6.71 6.97
CA SER A 185 19.28 -5.40 6.44
C SER A 185 20.39 -4.37 6.63
N ARG A 186 20.54 -3.50 5.65
CA ARG A 186 21.49 -2.38 5.64
C ARG A 186 20.72 -1.07 5.87
N ASP A 187 20.08 -0.98 7.03
CA ASP A 187 19.22 0.15 7.37
C ASP A 187 19.99 1.47 7.36
N GLY A 188 19.33 2.52 6.87
CA GLY A 188 19.92 3.86 6.77
C GLY A 188 20.91 4.05 5.61
N LEU A 189 21.36 2.98 4.93
CA LEU A 189 22.33 3.08 3.84
C LEU A 189 21.82 3.96 2.70
N VAL A 190 20.59 3.72 2.24
CA VAL A 190 19.98 4.48 1.13
C VAL A 190 19.88 5.96 1.46
N GLN A 191 19.44 6.31 2.67
CA GLN A 191 19.32 7.70 3.11
C GLN A 191 20.70 8.37 3.20
N ALA A 192 21.73 7.64 3.64
CA ALA A 192 23.10 8.14 3.67
C ALA A 192 23.61 8.42 2.26
N MET A 193 23.38 7.48 1.32
CA MET A 193 23.79 7.62 -0.07
C MET A 193 23.07 8.77 -0.78
N LEU A 194 21.77 8.90 -0.61
CA LEU A 194 20.99 10.02 -1.19
C LEU A 194 21.39 11.39 -0.63
N ARG A 195 21.85 11.43 0.62
CA ARG A 195 22.41 12.68 1.19
C ARG A 195 23.78 13.02 0.63
N SER A 196 24.63 12.02 0.40
CA SER A 196 25.99 12.24 -0.13
C SER A 196 25.99 12.54 -1.63
N GLU A 197 25.08 11.94 -2.39
CA GLU A 197 24.96 12.13 -3.83
C GLU A 197 23.47 12.25 -4.22
N PRO A 198 22.83 13.41 -4.04
CA PRO A 198 21.39 13.60 -4.33
C PRO A 198 21.01 13.31 -5.79
N GLY A 199 21.97 13.44 -6.72
CA GLY A 199 21.79 13.19 -8.15
C GLY A 199 21.93 11.73 -8.58
N MET A 200 22.28 10.79 -7.68
CA MET A 200 22.65 9.44 -8.10
C MET A 200 21.55 8.69 -8.85
N LEU A 201 20.30 8.92 -8.50
CA LEU A 201 19.15 8.29 -9.21
C LEU A 201 18.96 8.81 -10.63
N ARG A 202 19.66 9.90 -11.02
CA ARG A 202 19.68 10.41 -12.41
C ARG A 202 20.68 9.68 -13.31
N HIS A 203 21.50 8.79 -12.72
CA HIS A 203 22.48 8.02 -13.49
C HIS A 203 21.82 7.22 -14.62
N LEU A 204 22.48 7.17 -15.76
CA LEU A 204 22.11 6.40 -16.95
C LEU A 204 23.33 5.59 -17.45
N PRO A 205 23.14 4.39 -17.92
CA PRO A 205 21.86 3.62 -17.90
C PRO A 205 21.41 3.29 -16.47
N VAL A 206 20.10 3.15 -16.27
CA VAL A 206 19.54 2.74 -14.97
C VAL A 206 20.08 1.38 -14.53
N ALA A 207 20.34 0.48 -15.50
CA ALA A 207 20.94 -0.84 -15.27
C ALA A 207 22.27 -0.80 -14.54
N ASP A 208 23.04 0.28 -14.65
CA ASP A 208 24.37 0.43 -14.05
C ASP A 208 24.34 1.00 -12.62
N LEU A 209 23.17 1.38 -12.11
CA LEU A 209 23.02 1.94 -10.75
C LEU A 209 23.68 1.09 -9.66
N PRO A 210 23.54 -0.26 -9.62
CA PRO A 210 24.23 -1.07 -8.60
C PRO A 210 25.75 -0.87 -8.59
N SER A 211 26.38 -0.79 -9.75
CA SER A 211 27.82 -0.57 -9.89
C SER A 211 28.24 0.79 -9.35
N ARG A 212 27.44 1.83 -9.60
CA ARG A 212 27.66 3.18 -9.04
C ARG A 212 27.51 3.22 -7.53
N LEU A 213 26.74 2.31 -6.96
CA LEU A 213 26.50 2.17 -5.54
C LEU A 213 27.48 1.20 -4.86
N TRP A 214 28.51 0.72 -5.59
CA TRP A 214 29.47 -0.31 -5.15
C TRP A 214 28.77 -1.53 -4.51
N ALA A 215 27.58 -1.85 -4.99
CA ALA A 215 26.76 -2.93 -4.49
C ALA A 215 26.72 -4.08 -5.49
N SER A 216 26.96 -5.29 -4.98
CA SER A 216 26.63 -6.51 -5.72
C SER A 216 25.16 -6.83 -5.44
N LEU A 217 24.30 -6.62 -6.42
CA LEU A 217 22.85 -6.86 -6.34
C LEU A 217 22.41 -7.71 -7.54
N PRO A 218 22.80 -8.99 -7.60
CA PRO A 218 22.54 -9.86 -8.77
C PRO A 218 21.04 -10.01 -9.09
N GLY A 219 20.16 -9.93 -8.10
CA GLY A 219 18.71 -10.00 -8.30
C GLY A 219 18.06 -8.68 -8.76
N TRP A 220 18.75 -7.54 -8.63
CA TRP A 220 18.18 -6.21 -8.91
C TRP A 220 17.76 -6.02 -10.36
N LEU A 221 18.69 -6.25 -11.28
CA LEU A 221 18.44 -6.05 -12.71
C LEU A 221 17.45 -7.08 -13.28
N PRO A 222 17.57 -8.39 -12.98
CA PRO A 222 16.56 -9.36 -13.41
C PRO A 222 15.15 -9.01 -12.92
N ALA A 223 14.99 -8.56 -11.68
CA ALA A 223 13.68 -8.15 -11.14
C ALA A 223 13.12 -6.92 -11.87
N ALA A 224 13.95 -5.90 -12.16
CA ALA A 224 13.53 -4.72 -12.92
C ALA A 224 13.21 -5.08 -14.38
N ALA A 225 14.02 -5.93 -15.02
CA ALA A 225 13.88 -6.33 -16.42
C ALA A 225 12.71 -7.30 -16.66
N ALA A 226 12.28 -8.07 -15.65
CA ALA A 226 11.10 -8.92 -15.74
C ALA A 226 9.84 -8.12 -16.12
N GLY A 227 9.80 -6.85 -15.70
CA GLY A 227 8.74 -5.94 -16.08
C GLY A 227 7.39 -6.25 -15.43
N PRO A 228 6.39 -5.44 -15.72
CA PRO A 228 5.06 -5.58 -15.12
C PRO A 228 4.24 -6.75 -15.68
N ASP A 229 4.65 -7.33 -16.80
CA ASP A 229 3.98 -8.46 -17.46
C ASP A 229 4.48 -9.83 -16.94
N ALA A 230 5.54 -9.84 -16.13
CA ALA A 230 6.00 -11.07 -15.50
C ALA A 230 4.91 -11.68 -14.61
N ALA A 231 4.80 -12.99 -14.65
CA ALA A 231 3.90 -13.71 -13.74
C ALA A 231 4.24 -13.38 -12.29
N PRO A 232 3.25 -13.03 -11.46
CA PRO A 232 3.52 -12.79 -10.06
C PRO A 232 3.94 -14.10 -9.37
N PRO A 233 4.77 -14.02 -8.31
CA PRO A 233 5.14 -15.21 -7.53
C PRO A 233 3.93 -15.92 -6.91
N LEU A 234 2.86 -15.18 -6.60
CA LEU A 234 1.55 -15.71 -6.22
C LEU A 234 0.46 -15.06 -7.08
N ASP A 235 -0.41 -15.89 -7.66
CA ASP A 235 -1.53 -15.39 -8.45
C ASP A 235 -2.73 -15.06 -7.54
N LEU A 236 -3.40 -13.95 -7.80
CA LEU A 236 -4.66 -13.62 -7.15
C LEU A 236 -5.74 -14.70 -7.38
N ALA A 237 -5.70 -15.41 -8.51
CA ALA A 237 -6.60 -16.53 -8.76
C ALA A 237 -6.42 -17.67 -7.76
N GLU A 238 -5.20 -17.92 -7.27
CA GLU A 238 -4.97 -18.90 -6.20
C GLU A 238 -5.60 -18.44 -4.89
N LEU A 239 -5.50 -17.14 -4.54
CA LEU A 239 -6.13 -16.60 -3.35
C LEU A 239 -7.67 -16.70 -3.40
N ALA A 240 -8.26 -16.62 -4.59
CA ALA A 240 -9.71 -16.76 -4.78
C ALA A 240 -10.23 -18.13 -4.34
N THR A 241 -9.41 -19.17 -4.42
CA THR A 241 -9.79 -20.56 -4.08
C THR A 241 -9.53 -20.95 -2.63
N LEU A 242 -8.86 -20.08 -1.85
CA LEU A 242 -8.55 -20.36 -0.45
C LEU A 242 -9.79 -20.23 0.44
N ASP A 243 -10.18 -21.35 1.05
CA ASP A 243 -11.25 -21.40 2.06
C ASP A 243 -10.69 -21.13 3.46
N VAL A 244 -10.05 -19.95 3.63
CA VAL A 244 -9.43 -19.52 4.88
C VAL A 244 -9.87 -18.08 5.19
N PRO A 245 -10.36 -17.79 6.42
CA PRO A 245 -10.64 -16.43 6.84
C PRO A 245 -9.44 -15.51 6.68
N ALA A 246 -9.67 -14.28 6.20
CA ALA A 246 -8.61 -13.32 5.96
C ALA A 246 -8.94 -11.91 6.46
N LEU A 247 -7.99 -11.30 7.19
CA LEU A 247 -8.01 -9.88 7.56
C LEU A 247 -7.00 -9.12 6.71
N HIS A 248 -7.47 -8.08 6.05
CA HIS A 248 -6.65 -7.19 5.21
C HIS A 248 -6.47 -5.86 5.92
N VAL A 249 -5.22 -5.39 6.02
CA VAL A 249 -4.87 -4.12 6.66
C VAL A 249 -4.09 -3.26 5.68
N GLY A 250 -4.50 -2.01 5.50
CA GLY A 250 -3.84 -1.10 4.57
C GLY A 250 -3.86 0.36 5.04
N GLY A 251 -3.21 1.21 4.27
CA GLY A 251 -3.20 2.65 4.49
C GLY A 251 -3.43 3.42 3.19
N TRP A 252 -4.19 4.51 3.25
CA TRP A 252 -4.45 5.35 2.06
C TRP A 252 -3.20 6.02 1.49
N HIS A 253 -2.14 6.15 2.31
CA HIS A 253 -0.85 6.68 1.88
C HIS A 253 0.22 5.60 1.68
N ASP A 254 -0.20 4.33 1.68
CA ASP A 254 0.66 3.21 1.38
C ASP A 254 0.70 2.96 -0.14
N PRO A 255 1.89 2.78 -0.76
CA PRO A 255 2.00 2.44 -2.18
C PRO A 255 1.28 1.12 -2.54
N PHE A 256 1.07 0.21 -1.57
CA PHE A 256 0.41 -1.07 -1.77
C PHE A 256 -1.09 -1.06 -1.41
N CYS A 257 -1.71 0.10 -1.21
CA CYS A 257 -3.13 0.20 -0.88
C CYS A 257 -4.02 -0.48 -1.93
N ALA A 258 -3.73 -0.29 -3.21
CA ALA A 258 -4.45 -0.95 -4.30
C ALA A 258 -4.33 -2.49 -4.23
N GLU A 259 -3.17 -3.01 -3.85
CA GLU A 259 -2.98 -4.46 -3.65
C GLU A 259 -3.78 -4.99 -2.46
N THR A 260 -3.80 -4.25 -1.35
CA THR A 260 -4.65 -4.58 -0.18
C THR A 260 -6.12 -4.72 -0.59
N LEU A 261 -6.63 -3.76 -1.36
CA LEU A 261 -8.02 -3.77 -1.85
C LEU A 261 -8.29 -4.91 -2.82
N ARG A 262 -7.35 -5.21 -3.73
CA ARG A 262 -7.46 -6.35 -4.67
C ARG A 262 -7.54 -7.67 -3.92
N GLN A 263 -6.65 -7.91 -2.95
CA GLN A 263 -6.66 -9.12 -2.12
C GLN A 263 -7.97 -9.24 -1.34
N TRP A 264 -8.44 -8.18 -0.71
CA TRP A 264 -9.70 -8.18 0.01
C TRP A 264 -10.89 -8.49 -0.91
N ALA A 265 -10.91 -7.98 -2.13
CA ALA A 265 -11.95 -8.29 -3.10
C ALA A 265 -11.94 -9.75 -3.56
N VAL A 266 -10.74 -10.34 -3.71
CA VAL A 266 -10.54 -11.64 -4.38
C VAL A 266 -10.45 -12.81 -3.40
N ALA A 267 -9.80 -12.66 -2.21
CA ALA A 267 -9.58 -13.78 -1.30
C ALA A 267 -10.87 -14.54 -0.97
N GLY A 268 -10.86 -15.87 -1.19
CA GLY A 268 -11.99 -16.76 -0.98
C GLY A 268 -13.20 -16.51 -1.88
N SER A 269 -13.10 -15.73 -2.96
CA SER A 269 -14.24 -15.36 -3.79
C SER A 269 -14.86 -16.54 -4.56
N SER A 270 -14.09 -17.59 -4.80
CA SER A 270 -14.55 -18.82 -5.45
C SER A 270 -15.12 -19.86 -4.48
N CYS A 271 -15.03 -19.62 -3.16
CA CYS A 271 -15.56 -20.52 -2.13
C CYS A 271 -17.06 -20.26 -1.88
N ASN A 272 -17.80 -21.33 -1.55
CA ASN A 272 -19.22 -21.24 -1.19
C ASN A 272 -19.54 -22.15 0.01
N PRO A 273 -19.82 -21.62 1.23
CA PRO A 273 -19.87 -20.17 1.52
C PRO A 273 -18.48 -19.52 1.45
N ARG A 274 -18.44 -18.23 1.18
CA ARG A 274 -17.19 -17.46 1.22
C ARG A 274 -16.68 -17.37 2.67
N PRO A 275 -15.36 -17.60 2.94
CA PRO A 275 -14.82 -17.49 4.27
C PRO A 275 -14.93 -16.07 4.84
N ALA A 276 -14.90 -15.94 6.17
CA ALA A 276 -14.94 -14.64 6.84
C ALA A 276 -13.78 -13.76 6.40
N ARG A 277 -14.06 -12.49 6.14
CA ARG A 277 -13.05 -11.50 5.76
C ARG A 277 -13.25 -10.22 6.55
N GLY A 278 -12.12 -9.57 6.88
CA GLY A 278 -12.08 -8.27 7.50
C GLY A 278 -11.22 -7.30 6.69
N LEU A 279 -11.45 -6.00 6.88
CA LEU A 279 -10.68 -4.94 6.26
C LEU A 279 -10.50 -3.78 7.22
N VAL A 280 -9.28 -3.25 7.30
CA VAL A 280 -8.97 -2.00 8.00
C VAL A 280 -8.14 -1.11 7.08
N LEU A 281 -8.65 0.07 6.73
CA LEU A 281 -7.95 1.06 5.92
C LEU A 281 -7.87 2.39 6.67
N GLY A 282 -6.67 2.71 7.17
CA GLY A 282 -6.40 3.94 7.91
C GLY A 282 -5.70 5.01 7.06
N PRO A 283 -5.53 6.24 7.59
CA PRO A 283 -4.79 7.30 6.93
C PRO A 283 -3.27 7.11 7.13
N TRP A 284 -2.80 5.87 6.92
CA TRP A 284 -1.45 5.44 7.22
C TRP A 284 -0.60 5.30 5.98
N THR A 285 0.72 5.39 6.19
CA THR A 285 1.74 5.04 5.21
C THR A 285 2.05 3.55 5.29
N HIS A 286 3.09 3.11 4.57
CA HIS A 286 3.60 1.73 4.67
C HIS A 286 4.03 1.32 6.09
N GLN A 287 4.33 2.29 6.96
CA GLN A 287 4.77 2.04 8.33
C GLN A 287 3.58 1.82 9.27
N LEU A 288 3.26 0.57 9.58
CA LEU A 288 2.17 0.20 10.49
C LEU A 288 2.63 -0.10 11.93
N SER A 289 3.93 -0.37 12.14
CA SER A 289 4.51 -0.64 13.45
C SER A 289 4.80 0.64 14.23
N GLY A 290 4.72 0.59 15.55
CA GLY A 290 5.00 1.71 16.44
C GLY A 290 3.87 2.73 16.56
N SER A 291 4.19 3.95 17.04
CA SER A 291 3.22 5.04 17.12
C SER A 291 2.98 5.62 15.74
N ARG A 292 1.76 5.45 15.23
CA ARG A 292 1.34 6.07 13.97
C ARG A 292 1.04 7.55 14.21
N PRO A 293 1.72 8.48 13.51
CA PRO A 293 1.44 9.91 13.67
C PRO A 293 0.01 10.23 13.18
N SER A 294 -0.64 11.20 13.83
CA SER A 294 -1.92 11.73 13.35
C SER A 294 -1.74 12.67 12.15
N ARG A 295 -0.52 13.13 11.90
CA ARG A 295 -0.19 14.04 10.80
C ARG A 295 0.66 13.33 9.75
N TYR A 296 0.27 13.52 8.49
CA TYR A 296 1.07 13.10 7.34
C TYR A 296 1.11 14.25 6.30
N GLY A 297 2.33 14.72 6.01
CA GLY A 297 2.50 15.96 5.28
C GLY A 297 1.85 17.13 6.02
N GLU A 298 1.03 17.90 5.32
CA GLU A 298 0.29 19.02 5.91
C GLU A 298 -1.09 18.65 6.48
N ARG A 299 -1.56 17.44 6.23
CA ARG A 299 -2.83 16.96 6.73
C ARG A 299 -2.71 16.43 8.16
N ASP A 300 -3.56 16.91 9.04
CA ASP A 300 -3.76 16.38 10.38
C ASP A 300 -5.07 15.60 10.43
N TYR A 301 -4.98 14.33 10.66
CA TYR A 301 -6.12 13.41 10.76
C TYR A 301 -6.66 13.31 12.19
N GLY A 302 -6.05 14.03 13.14
CA GLY A 302 -6.49 14.11 14.52
C GLY A 302 -6.34 12.80 15.30
N ALA A 303 -6.85 12.83 16.55
CA ALA A 303 -6.76 11.68 17.45
C ALA A 303 -7.53 10.44 16.92
N ALA A 304 -8.59 10.65 16.15
CA ALA A 304 -9.39 9.56 15.55
C ALA A 304 -8.59 8.67 14.59
N SER A 305 -7.48 9.18 14.01
CA SER A 305 -6.60 8.36 13.15
C SER A 305 -5.85 7.27 13.91
N ARG A 306 -5.80 7.36 15.25
CA ARG A 306 -5.18 6.35 16.12
C ARG A 306 -6.16 5.19 16.28
N PHE A 307 -5.86 4.08 15.62
CA PHE A 307 -6.65 2.86 15.68
C PHE A 307 -5.88 1.79 16.46
N PRO A 308 -6.50 1.09 17.43
CA PRO A 308 -5.83 0.05 18.23
C PRO A 308 -5.67 -1.24 17.42
N LEU A 309 -4.83 -1.20 16.38
CA LEU A 309 -4.73 -2.24 15.34
C LEU A 309 -4.42 -3.63 15.93
N GLY A 310 -3.48 -3.73 16.88
CA GLY A 310 -3.15 -5.03 17.49
C GLY A 310 -4.32 -5.66 18.24
N ALA A 311 -5.06 -4.86 19.02
CA ALA A 311 -6.26 -5.34 19.71
C ALA A 311 -7.36 -5.75 18.72
N PHE A 312 -7.53 -4.98 17.63
CA PHE A 312 -8.49 -5.32 16.57
C PHE A 312 -8.14 -6.64 15.88
N GLN A 313 -6.89 -6.83 15.51
CA GLN A 313 -6.42 -8.07 14.89
C GLN A 313 -6.66 -9.28 15.80
N ALA A 314 -6.37 -9.13 17.09
CA ALA A 314 -6.59 -10.18 18.07
C ALA A 314 -8.08 -10.51 18.26
N GLU A 315 -8.94 -9.49 18.31
CA GLU A 315 -10.39 -9.68 18.44
C GLU A 315 -10.97 -10.36 17.20
N TRP A 316 -10.57 -9.90 16.00
CA TRP A 316 -10.97 -10.54 14.75
C TRP A 316 -10.55 -12.01 14.72
N LEU A 317 -9.30 -12.28 15.11
CA LEU A 317 -8.78 -13.65 15.16
C LEU A 317 -9.53 -14.53 16.15
N ARG A 318 -9.85 -14.03 17.35
CA ARG A 318 -10.68 -14.75 18.32
C ARG A 318 -12.05 -15.10 17.74
N GLU A 319 -12.68 -14.16 17.07
CA GLU A 319 -14.01 -14.36 16.51
C GLU A 319 -14.01 -15.43 15.41
N VAL A 320 -13.07 -15.38 14.48
CA VAL A 320 -13.02 -16.35 13.37
C VAL A 320 -12.57 -17.74 13.83
N LEU A 321 -11.76 -17.83 14.89
CA LEU A 321 -11.30 -19.10 15.47
C LEU A 321 -12.23 -19.64 16.56
N GLY A 322 -13.24 -18.88 17.01
CA GLY A 322 -14.07 -19.26 18.15
C GLY A 322 -13.23 -19.44 19.44
N SER A 323 -12.17 -18.65 19.63
CA SER A 323 -11.25 -18.77 20.76
C SER A 323 -11.72 -17.91 21.93
N PRO A 324 -11.69 -18.43 23.18
CA PRO A 324 -12.10 -17.65 24.33
C PRO A 324 -11.10 -16.53 24.65
N ARG A 325 -11.64 -15.44 25.21
CA ARG A 325 -10.82 -14.33 25.72
C ARG A 325 -10.08 -14.74 26.99
N PRO A 326 -8.85 -14.24 27.23
CA PRO A 326 -8.16 -14.46 28.48
C PRO A 326 -8.99 -13.96 29.69
N PRO A 327 -8.94 -14.63 30.86
CA PRO A 327 -9.61 -14.16 32.05
C PRO A 327 -9.14 -12.76 32.48
N GLY A 328 -10.09 -11.85 32.76
CA GLY A 328 -9.81 -10.49 33.23
C GLY A 328 -9.57 -9.46 32.12
N GLU A 329 -9.62 -9.86 30.87
CA GLU A 329 -9.54 -8.93 29.74
C GLU A 329 -10.94 -8.36 29.42
N GLU A 330 -11.07 -7.04 29.44
CA GLU A 330 -12.31 -6.36 29.08
C GLU A 330 -12.54 -6.44 27.54
N LYS A 331 -13.82 -6.37 27.15
CA LYS A 331 -14.18 -6.29 25.73
C LYS A 331 -13.52 -5.05 25.12
N ALA A 332 -12.94 -5.20 23.92
CA ALA A 332 -12.33 -4.09 23.21
C ALA A 332 -13.31 -2.90 23.10
N PRO A 333 -12.85 -1.65 23.35
CA PRO A 333 -13.70 -0.48 23.27
C PRO A 333 -14.15 -0.20 21.83
N GLU A 334 -15.27 0.50 21.66
CA GLU A 334 -15.64 1.13 20.39
C GLU A 334 -14.41 1.88 19.78
N PRO A 335 -14.07 1.77 18.48
CA PRO A 335 -14.92 1.33 17.36
C PRO A 335 -14.80 -0.17 16.97
N LEU A 336 -14.41 -1.04 17.86
CA LEU A 336 -14.12 -2.45 17.58
C LEU A 336 -15.34 -3.36 17.71
N ALA A 337 -16.55 -2.79 17.70
CA ALA A 337 -17.78 -3.55 17.99
C ALA A 337 -18.06 -4.66 16.98
N ASN A 338 -17.63 -4.49 15.73
CA ASN A 338 -17.82 -5.47 14.66
C ASN A 338 -16.54 -5.69 13.86
N PRO A 339 -15.64 -6.58 14.30
CA PRO A 339 -14.38 -6.82 13.60
C PRO A 339 -14.52 -7.48 12.23
N ARG A 340 -15.73 -7.94 11.86
CA ARG A 340 -16.02 -8.47 10.52
C ARG A 340 -16.44 -7.39 9.53
N ALA A 341 -16.91 -6.24 9.99
CA ALA A 341 -17.23 -5.14 9.11
C ALA A 341 -15.97 -4.42 8.63
N PRO A 342 -15.90 -4.00 7.36
CA PRO A 342 -14.80 -3.17 6.89
C PRO A 342 -14.73 -1.85 7.66
N GLN A 343 -13.56 -1.54 8.20
CA GLN A 343 -13.27 -0.31 8.92
C GLN A 343 -12.46 0.61 8.02
N VAL A 344 -13.04 1.73 7.61
CA VAL A 344 -12.46 2.65 6.64
C VAL A 344 -12.40 4.05 7.24
N PHE A 345 -11.21 4.65 7.27
CA PHE A 345 -11.03 6.03 7.70
C PHE A 345 -11.24 6.98 6.52
N ILE A 346 -12.13 7.96 6.67
CA ILE A 346 -12.38 9.00 5.68
C ILE A 346 -11.63 10.26 6.08
N GLY A 347 -10.61 10.63 5.29
CA GLY A 347 -9.90 11.88 5.43
C GLY A 347 -10.78 13.09 5.10
N GLY A 348 -10.47 14.26 5.63
CA GLY A 348 -11.32 15.45 5.50
C GLY A 348 -12.48 15.47 6.50
N GLU A 349 -13.17 14.34 6.73
CA GLU A 349 -14.11 14.14 7.85
C GLU A 349 -13.39 13.64 9.10
N ASN A 350 -12.24 13.03 8.93
CA ASN A 350 -11.37 12.49 9.98
C ASN A 350 -12.10 11.53 10.96
N ARG A 351 -12.82 10.58 10.41
CA ARG A 351 -13.57 9.58 11.17
C ARG A 351 -13.54 8.20 10.52
N TRP A 352 -13.74 7.18 11.33
CA TRP A 352 -13.92 5.80 10.89
C TRP A 352 -15.37 5.53 10.50
N LEU A 353 -15.57 4.74 9.45
CA LEU A 353 -16.87 4.25 9.00
C LEU A 353 -16.79 2.73 8.82
N GLU A 354 -17.86 2.05 9.18
CA GLU A 354 -18.12 0.67 8.74
C GLU A 354 -18.63 0.72 7.30
N LEU A 355 -17.74 0.57 6.33
CA LEU A 355 -18.04 0.84 4.94
C LEU A 355 -17.27 -0.09 4.01
N ASP A 356 -18.00 -0.82 3.15
CA ASP A 356 -17.40 -1.53 2.03
C ASP A 356 -16.80 -0.53 1.02
N PRO A 357 -15.48 -0.59 0.74
CA PRO A 357 -14.87 0.27 -0.28
C PRO A 357 -15.50 0.14 -1.67
N ALA A 358 -16.18 -0.98 -1.96
CA ALA A 358 -16.94 -1.17 -3.19
C ALA A 358 -18.34 -0.54 -3.15
N ALA A 359 -18.75 0.05 -2.02
CA ALA A 359 -20.07 0.70 -1.89
C ALA A 359 -20.21 2.00 -2.69
N ALA A 360 -19.11 2.55 -3.20
CA ALA A 360 -19.16 3.67 -4.14
C ALA A 360 -19.92 3.25 -5.41
N SER A 361 -21.14 3.72 -5.56
CA SER A 361 -22.01 3.38 -6.70
C SER A 361 -22.23 4.54 -7.66
N GLY A 362 -21.90 5.76 -7.24
CA GLY A 362 -21.96 6.97 -8.05
C GLY A 362 -20.60 7.28 -8.70
N ARG A 363 -20.64 7.97 -9.84
CA ARG A 363 -19.44 8.54 -10.49
C ARG A 363 -19.63 10.01 -10.75
N LEU A 364 -18.68 10.83 -10.31
CA LEU A 364 -18.56 12.21 -10.71
C LEU A 364 -17.59 12.30 -11.87
N ILE A 365 -18.03 12.88 -12.99
CA ILE A 365 -17.19 13.08 -14.18
C ILE A 365 -16.83 14.56 -14.26
N TRP A 366 -15.55 14.82 -14.45
CA TRP A 366 -14.98 16.14 -14.68
C TRP A 366 -14.23 16.15 -15.99
N HIS A 367 -14.54 17.07 -16.89
CA HIS A 367 -13.97 17.19 -18.23
C HIS A 367 -12.92 18.30 -18.28
N ALA A 368 -11.80 18.07 -18.97
CA ALA A 368 -10.97 19.16 -19.42
C ALA A 368 -11.79 19.97 -20.45
N ALA A 369 -12.03 21.24 -20.19
CA ALA A 369 -12.95 22.07 -20.98
C ALA A 369 -12.25 23.24 -21.69
N SER A 370 -11.11 23.69 -21.16
CA SER A 370 -10.25 24.71 -21.75
C SER A 370 -8.80 24.46 -21.30
N PRO A 371 -7.80 25.25 -21.70
CA PRO A 371 -6.39 25.02 -21.29
C PRO A 371 -6.14 24.96 -19.79
N THR A 372 -7.07 25.49 -18.98
CA THR A 372 -6.91 25.57 -17.52
C THR A 372 -8.13 25.13 -16.71
N GLU A 373 -9.23 24.79 -17.39
CA GLU A 373 -10.52 24.53 -16.75
C GLU A 373 -10.88 23.05 -16.70
N LEU A 374 -11.32 22.62 -15.53
CA LEU A 374 -11.99 21.35 -15.29
C LEU A 374 -13.48 21.63 -15.03
N SER A 375 -14.37 21.05 -15.84
CA SER A 375 -15.81 21.31 -15.81
C SER A 375 -16.63 20.03 -15.60
N ARG A 376 -17.82 20.18 -15.00
CA ARG A 376 -18.83 19.11 -14.93
C ARG A 376 -19.54 18.89 -16.27
N GLU A 377 -19.56 19.91 -17.10
CA GLU A 377 -20.12 19.84 -18.45
C GLU A 377 -19.08 19.40 -19.46
N ALA A 378 -19.49 18.52 -20.38
CA ALA A 378 -18.62 18.12 -21.48
C ALA A 378 -18.41 19.32 -22.42
N PRO A 379 -17.16 19.58 -22.87
CA PRO A 379 -16.88 20.70 -23.77
C PRO A 379 -17.53 20.48 -25.13
N GLY A 380 -18.19 21.53 -25.65
CA GLY A 380 -18.76 21.55 -27.00
C GLY A 380 -17.71 21.76 -28.08
N GLU A 381 -16.58 22.37 -27.73
CA GLU A 381 -15.50 22.70 -28.67
C GLU A 381 -14.26 21.84 -28.42
N ALA A 382 -13.57 21.50 -29.49
CA ALA A 382 -12.29 20.79 -29.41
C ALA A 382 -11.14 21.77 -29.12
N GLY A 383 -10.18 21.33 -28.33
CA GLY A 383 -8.99 22.10 -28.04
C GLY A 383 -7.84 21.22 -27.58
N PHE A 384 -6.71 21.84 -27.35
CA PHE A 384 -5.52 21.18 -26.82
C PHE A 384 -4.65 22.16 -26.02
N ALA A 385 -3.82 21.59 -25.14
CA ALA A 385 -2.74 22.29 -24.46
C ALA A 385 -1.45 21.52 -24.60
N THR A 386 -0.33 22.22 -24.71
CA THR A 386 1.00 21.63 -24.87
C THR A 386 1.90 21.94 -23.68
N PHE A 387 2.82 21.04 -23.39
CA PHE A 387 3.89 21.28 -22.43
C PHE A 387 5.20 20.60 -22.86
N PRO A 388 6.36 21.20 -22.56
CA PRO A 388 7.65 20.57 -22.83
C PRO A 388 7.91 19.45 -21.83
N TYR A 389 8.57 18.39 -22.26
CA TYR A 389 9.15 17.39 -21.40
C TYR A 389 10.66 17.34 -21.60
N ASP A 390 11.40 17.48 -20.51
CA ASP A 390 12.86 17.37 -20.48
C ASP A 390 13.27 16.24 -19.53
N PRO A 391 13.82 15.12 -20.04
CA PRO A 391 14.29 14.04 -19.17
C PRO A 391 15.41 14.45 -18.21
N ASP A 392 16.15 15.53 -18.48
CA ASP A 392 17.22 16.04 -17.62
C ASP A 392 16.69 16.95 -16.51
N ASP A 393 15.47 17.49 -16.65
CA ASP A 393 14.73 18.20 -15.59
C ASP A 393 13.32 17.63 -15.40
N PRO A 394 13.20 16.33 -15.02
CA PRO A 394 11.92 15.66 -14.92
C PRO A 394 11.05 16.24 -13.80
N TYR A 395 9.73 16.21 -14.02
CA TYR A 395 8.76 16.67 -13.01
C TYR A 395 8.92 15.87 -11.71
N PRO A 396 9.03 16.56 -10.55
CA PRO A 396 9.30 15.90 -9.27
C PRO A 396 8.08 15.16 -8.75
N ALA A 397 8.31 13.98 -8.15
CA ALA A 397 7.28 13.24 -7.43
C ALA A 397 7.22 13.68 -5.98
N ARG A 398 6.01 14.06 -5.54
CA ARG A 398 5.67 14.21 -4.12
C ARG A 398 4.51 13.27 -3.82
N ARG A 399 4.71 12.37 -2.86
CA ARG A 399 3.72 11.35 -2.49
C ARG A 399 2.98 11.67 -1.20
N ALA A 400 3.47 12.63 -0.43
CA ALA A 400 2.80 13.12 0.77
C ALA A 400 1.83 14.26 0.39
N PRO A 401 0.75 14.48 1.14
CA PRO A 401 -0.13 15.62 0.97
C PRO A 401 0.55 16.92 1.46
N LEU A 402 1.64 17.28 0.77
CA LEU A 402 2.37 18.53 0.96
C LEU A 402 1.74 19.63 0.12
N ASP A 403 2.00 20.88 0.47
CA ASP A 403 1.71 22.00 -0.40
C ASP A 403 2.61 21.96 -1.62
N GLU A 404 2.03 21.95 -2.79
CA GLU A 404 2.70 21.89 -4.07
C GLU A 404 2.58 23.19 -4.86
N SER A 405 2.22 24.28 -4.21
CA SER A 405 2.07 25.60 -4.84
C SER A 405 3.38 26.09 -5.49
N ASP A 406 4.53 25.64 -5.00
CA ASP A 406 5.84 25.91 -5.59
C ASP A 406 6.05 25.24 -6.96
N LEU A 407 5.29 24.17 -7.26
CA LEU A 407 5.31 23.51 -8.57
C LEU A 407 4.34 24.16 -9.57
N ALA A 408 3.50 25.08 -9.14
CA ALA A 408 2.50 25.71 -10.02
C ALA A 408 3.14 26.50 -11.19
N GLY A 409 4.36 27.02 -11.00
CA GLY A 409 5.11 27.73 -12.03
C GLY A 409 5.86 26.85 -13.03
N ARG A 410 5.88 25.52 -12.86
CA ARG A 410 6.55 24.63 -13.84
C ARG A 410 5.75 24.56 -15.12
N ALA A 411 6.46 24.70 -16.26
CA ALA A 411 5.88 24.65 -17.59
C ALA A 411 5.65 23.23 -18.12
N ASP A 412 6.22 22.21 -17.44
CA ASP A 412 6.21 20.80 -17.86
C ASP A 412 5.00 20.01 -17.33
N ALA A 413 3.89 20.71 -17.10
CA ALA A 413 2.60 20.12 -16.80
C ALA A 413 1.46 21.01 -17.29
N VAL A 414 0.35 20.41 -17.75
CA VAL A 414 -0.93 21.10 -17.92
C VAL A 414 -1.78 20.89 -16.67
N ARG A 415 -2.56 21.93 -16.31
CA ARG A 415 -3.36 21.98 -15.09
C ARG A 415 -4.77 22.42 -15.37
N PHE A 416 -5.72 21.54 -15.12
CA PHE A 416 -7.15 21.81 -15.24
C PHE A 416 -7.73 21.97 -13.83
N THR A 417 -8.27 23.14 -13.49
CA THR A 417 -8.81 23.42 -12.16
C THR A 417 -10.31 23.67 -12.25
N GLY A 418 -11.08 22.96 -11.42
CA GLY A 418 -12.53 23.11 -11.34
C GLY A 418 -12.96 24.37 -10.60
N PRO A 419 -14.24 24.73 -10.68
CA PRO A 419 -14.83 25.76 -9.83
C PRO A 419 -14.81 25.30 -8.35
N PRO A 420 -15.02 26.24 -7.39
CA PRO A 420 -15.26 25.85 -6.00
C PRO A 420 -16.43 24.87 -5.90
N LEU A 421 -16.25 23.80 -5.14
CA LEU A 421 -17.31 22.82 -4.90
C LEU A 421 -18.46 23.48 -4.13
N MET A 422 -19.67 23.32 -4.60
CA MET A 422 -20.87 23.84 -3.93
C MET A 422 -21.26 23.00 -2.69
N ALA A 423 -20.88 21.73 -2.67
CA ALA A 423 -21.08 20.79 -1.57
C ALA A 423 -19.82 19.92 -1.39
N PRO A 424 -19.62 19.32 -0.20
CA PRO A 424 -18.51 18.39 0.00
C PRO A 424 -18.58 17.22 -0.99
N CYS A 425 -17.43 16.83 -1.54
CA CYS A 425 -17.30 15.68 -2.44
C CYS A 425 -16.59 14.52 -1.71
N ARG A 426 -17.32 13.46 -1.41
CA ARG A 426 -16.77 12.27 -0.75
C ARG A 426 -16.31 11.25 -1.79
N TRP A 427 -15.01 11.28 -2.08
CA TRP A 427 -14.35 10.32 -2.97
C TRP A 427 -13.99 9.05 -2.19
N LEU A 428 -14.41 7.88 -2.69
CA LEU A 428 -14.06 6.60 -2.12
C LEU A 428 -13.64 5.61 -3.22
N GLY A 429 -12.41 5.13 -3.12
CA GLY A 429 -11.87 4.09 -4.01
C GLY A 429 -10.96 4.63 -5.10
N GLU A 430 -10.74 3.82 -6.13
CA GLU A 430 -9.85 4.11 -7.26
C GLU A 430 -10.57 4.97 -8.30
N ALA A 431 -10.06 6.18 -8.50
CA ALA A 431 -10.46 7.04 -9.61
C ALA A 431 -9.67 6.69 -10.87
N ARG A 432 -10.09 7.22 -12.01
CA ARG A 432 -9.35 7.07 -13.27
C ARG A 432 -9.39 8.34 -14.10
N VAL A 433 -8.37 8.52 -14.90
CA VAL A 433 -8.33 9.54 -15.95
C VAL A 433 -8.40 8.85 -17.30
N LEU A 434 -9.37 9.23 -18.12
CA LEU A 434 -9.31 8.97 -19.56
C LEU A 434 -8.61 10.17 -20.20
N LEU A 435 -7.37 9.94 -20.64
CA LEU A 435 -6.52 10.97 -21.22
C LEU A 435 -6.41 10.78 -22.72
N TRP A 436 -6.78 11.77 -23.51
CA TRP A 436 -6.43 11.85 -24.93
C TRP A 436 -5.18 12.70 -25.08
N ALA A 437 -4.09 12.07 -25.53
CA ALA A 437 -2.79 12.74 -25.60
C ALA A 437 -1.96 12.29 -26.80
N SER A 438 -1.04 13.15 -27.21
CA SER A 438 -0.03 12.88 -28.23
C SER A 438 1.33 13.45 -27.82
N THR A 439 2.40 12.89 -28.37
CA THR A 439 3.78 13.35 -28.20
C THR A 439 4.46 13.42 -29.58
N ASP A 440 5.47 14.26 -29.72
CA ASP A 440 6.34 14.27 -30.90
C ASP A 440 7.51 13.27 -30.80
N ALA A 441 7.59 12.57 -29.66
CA ALA A 441 8.65 11.61 -29.36
C ALA A 441 8.24 10.15 -29.68
N PRO A 442 9.22 9.25 -29.90
CA PRO A 442 8.94 7.83 -30.10
C PRO A 442 8.52 7.08 -28.83
N SER A 443 8.78 7.64 -27.65
CA SER A 443 8.37 7.07 -26.35
C SER A 443 7.98 8.16 -25.37
N THR A 444 7.03 7.86 -24.47
CA THR A 444 6.64 8.76 -23.38
C THR A 444 5.90 8.03 -22.27
N ASP A 445 5.89 8.65 -21.07
CA ASP A 445 4.98 8.31 -20.00
C ASP A 445 3.91 9.41 -19.85
N TRP A 446 2.73 9.00 -19.39
CA TRP A 446 1.70 9.94 -18.94
C TRP A 446 1.47 9.77 -17.44
N VAL A 447 1.55 10.86 -16.74
CA VAL A 447 1.30 10.93 -15.29
C VAL A 447 0.11 11.84 -15.05
N ALA A 448 -0.91 11.29 -14.41
CA ALA A 448 -2.08 12.05 -13.95
C ALA A 448 -2.02 12.21 -12.44
N ARG A 449 -2.28 13.43 -11.96
CA ARG A 449 -2.28 13.76 -10.53
C ARG A 449 -3.54 14.53 -10.20
N VAL A 450 -4.14 14.23 -9.06
CA VAL A 450 -5.28 14.98 -8.53
C VAL A 450 -4.87 15.66 -7.25
N LEU A 451 -5.15 16.98 -7.19
CA LEU A 451 -4.88 17.81 -6.04
C LEU A 451 -6.18 18.47 -5.54
N GLU A 452 -6.24 18.70 -4.24
CA GLU A 452 -7.19 19.59 -3.62
C GLU A 452 -6.59 20.99 -3.57
N VAL A 453 -7.27 21.98 -4.16
CA VAL A 453 -6.89 23.38 -4.07
C VAL A 453 -7.74 24.05 -2.99
N LEU A 454 -7.07 24.55 -1.97
CA LEU A 454 -7.68 25.20 -0.83
C LEU A 454 -8.08 26.66 -1.17
N PRO A 455 -8.99 27.28 -0.42
CA PRO A 455 -9.37 28.68 -0.64
C PRO A 455 -8.21 29.68 -0.51
N ASP A 456 -7.17 29.35 0.26
CA ASP A 456 -5.95 30.15 0.40
C ASP A 456 -4.94 29.98 -0.75
N GLY A 457 -5.24 29.11 -1.73
CA GLY A 457 -4.43 28.86 -2.91
C GLY A 457 -3.46 27.68 -2.79
N ARG A 458 -3.25 27.14 -1.60
CA ARG A 458 -2.43 25.92 -1.44
C ARG A 458 -3.03 24.76 -2.21
N SER A 459 -2.17 23.90 -2.72
CA SER A 459 -2.55 22.73 -3.51
C SER A 459 -2.00 21.46 -2.87
N LEU A 460 -2.87 20.65 -2.27
CA LEU A 460 -2.48 19.45 -1.54
C LEU A 460 -2.72 18.20 -2.38
N TYR A 461 -1.71 17.35 -2.48
CA TYR A 461 -1.79 16.07 -3.19
C TYR A 461 -2.89 15.16 -2.61
N LEU A 462 -3.64 14.48 -3.51
CA LEU A 462 -4.64 13.45 -3.20
C LEU A 462 -4.29 12.09 -3.80
N ALA A 463 -4.10 12.03 -5.11
CA ALA A 463 -3.86 10.78 -5.83
C ALA A 463 -3.01 10.98 -7.08
N HIS A 464 -2.39 9.91 -7.58
CA HIS A 464 -1.71 9.89 -8.86
C HIS A 464 -1.84 8.54 -9.55
N GLY A 465 -1.61 8.53 -10.84
CA GLY A 465 -1.46 7.35 -11.67
C GLY A 465 -0.50 7.61 -12.82
N LEU A 466 0.06 6.54 -13.36
CA LEU A 466 1.00 6.59 -14.47
C LEU A 466 0.68 5.52 -15.50
N VAL A 467 1.07 5.78 -16.74
CA VAL A 467 1.05 4.79 -17.82
C VAL A 467 2.26 4.98 -18.73
N ASP A 468 2.94 3.88 -19.03
CA ASP A 468 3.89 3.78 -20.14
C ASP A 468 3.08 3.72 -21.43
N ALA A 469 3.18 4.78 -22.25
CA ALA A 469 2.34 4.95 -23.43
C ALA A 469 2.58 3.87 -24.49
N GLU A 470 3.84 3.48 -24.70
CA GLU A 470 4.19 2.44 -25.67
C GLU A 470 3.66 1.08 -25.25
N ARG A 471 3.82 0.74 -23.95
CA ARG A 471 3.32 -0.51 -23.40
C ARG A 471 1.79 -0.59 -23.47
N ALA A 472 1.10 0.47 -23.09
CA ALA A 472 -0.36 0.53 -23.15
C ALA A 472 -0.89 0.32 -24.58
N LEU A 473 -0.23 0.92 -25.57
CA LEU A 473 -0.60 0.76 -26.97
C LEU A 473 -0.26 -0.64 -27.50
N ARG A 474 0.94 -1.17 -27.19
CA ARG A 474 1.31 -2.55 -27.58
C ARG A 474 0.31 -3.59 -27.11
N ARG A 475 -0.23 -3.45 -25.89
CA ARG A 475 -1.27 -4.35 -25.36
C ARG A 475 -2.57 -4.34 -26.18
N ARG A 476 -2.82 -3.26 -26.92
CA ARG A 476 -3.96 -3.13 -27.84
C ARG A 476 -3.61 -3.49 -29.29
N GLY A 477 -2.37 -3.92 -29.55
CA GLY A 477 -1.87 -4.16 -30.90
C GLY A 477 -1.58 -2.88 -31.68
N GLU A 478 -1.42 -1.75 -30.98
CA GLU A 478 -1.13 -0.46 -31.56
C GLU A 478 0.32 -0.03 -31.30
N ALA A 479 0.81 0.95 -32.05
CA ALA A 479 2.12 1.57 -31.85
C ALA A 479 1.98 3.08 -31.68
N LEU A 480 2.78 3.64 -30.77
CA LEU A 480 2.89 5.09 -30.62
C LEU A 480 3.37 5.71 -31.93
N ARG A 481 2.68 6.75 -32.36
CA ARG A 481 3.01 7.52 -33.55
C ARG A 481 3.14 8.99 -33.21
N PRO A 482 4.30 9.62 -33.42
CA PRO A 482 4.50 11.02 -33.11
C PRO A 482 3.41 11.92 -33.71
N GLY A 483 2.87 12.83 -32.89
CA GLY A 483 1.80 13.76 -33.25
C GLY A 483 0.39 13.18 -33.34
N ARG A 484 0.20 11.85 -33.29
CA ARG A 484 -1.13 11.24 -33.35
C ARG A 484 -1.71 11.13 -31.91
N PRO A 485 -2.94 11.62 -31.67
CA PRO A 485 -3.64 11.41 -30.41
C PRO A 485 -4.06 9.96 -30.20
N PHE A 486 -3.89 9.46 -28.96
CA PHE A 486 -4.37 8.17 -28.51
C PHE A 486 -5.08 8.32 -27.16
N PRO A 487 -6.07 7.45 -26.85
CA PRO A 487 -6.66 7.39 -25.51
C PRO A 487 -5.80 6.53 -24.58
N PHE A 488 -5.58 7.03 -23.36
CA PHE A 488 -4.93 6.31 -22.28
C PHE A 488 -5.86 6.30 -21.07
N GLU A 489 -6.10 5.12 -20.51
CA GLU A 489 -6.76 4.97 -19.21
C GLU A 489 -5.70 4.90 -18.12
N ILE A 490 -5.75 5.85 -17.19
CA ILE A 490 -4.79 5.96 -16.09
C ILE A 490 -5.56 5.75 -14.78
N PRO A 491 -5.50 4.56 -14.17
CA PRO A 491 -6.02 4.35 -12.83
C PRO A 491 -5.19 5.14 -11.83
N LEU A 492 -5.86 5.76 -10.85
CA LEU A 492 -5.22 6.53 -9.80
C LEU A 492 -5.12 5.71 -8.52
N SER A 493 -4.16 6.02 -7.67
CA SER A 493 -4.09 5.42 -6.33
C SER A 493 -5.44 5.59 -5.60
N PRO A 494 -5.93 4.54 -4.90
CA PRO A 494 -7.20 4.60 -4.20
C PRO A 494 -7.16 5.61 -3.05
N VAL A 495 -8.28 6.26 -2.81
CA VAL A 495 -8.45 7.32 -1.81
C VAL A 495 -9.77 7.13 -1.07
N ALA A 496 -9.81 7.51 0.21
CA ALA A 496 -11.04 7.81 0.93
C ALA A 496 -10.89 9.21 1.56
N PHE A 497 -11.45 10.19 0.88
CA PHE A 497 -11.29 11.60 1.27
C PHE A 497 -12.48 12.44 0.88
N THR A 498 -12.90 13.31 1.79
CA THR A 498 -13.94 14.31 1.53
C THR A 498 -13.29 15.66 1.24
N VAL A 499 -13.39 16.09 -0.02
CA VAL A 499 -13.01 17.45 -0.41
C VAL A 499 -14.12 18.40 0.02
N ALA A 500 -13.79 19.42 0.81
CA ALA A 500 -14.77 20.31 1.41
C ALA A 500 -15.43 21.26 0.38
N ALA A 501 -16.62 21.75 0.71
CA ALA A 501 -17.25 22.84 -0.04
C ALA A 501 -16.33 24.07 -0.04
N GLY A 502 -16.30 24.83 -1.13
CA GLY A 502 -15.40 25.97 -1.34
C GLY A 502 -14.00 25.61 -1.83
N HIS A 503 -13.55 24.35 -1.64
CA HIS A 503 -12.31 23.85 -2.21
C HIS A 503 -12.51 23.49 -3.69
N ARG A 504 -11.40 23.26 -4.42
CA ARG A 504 -11.43 22.90 -5.85
C ARG A 504 -10.67 21.62 -6.09
N LEU A 505 -11.08 20.87 -7.11
CA LEU A 505 -10.28 19.78 -7.67
C LEU A 505 -9.39 20.32 -8.79
N ARG A 506 -8.15 19.85 -8.84
CA ARG A 506 -7.22 20.10 -9.94
C ARG A 506 -6.74 18.77 -10.48
N LEU A 507 -6.83 18.61 -11.80
CA LEU A 507 -6.17 17.55 -12.56
C LEU A 507 -4.89 18.13 -13.18
N GLU A 508 -3.75 17.51 -12.88
CA GLU A 508 -2.47 17.80 -13.53
C GLU A 508 -2.07 16.63 -14.42
N ILE A 509 -1.58 16.92 -15.61
CA ILE A 509 -0.98 15.95 -16.52
C ILE A 509 0.46 16.35 -16.80
N THR A 510 1.39 15.43 -16.60
CA THR A 510 2.82 15.58 -16.86
C THR A 510 3.39 14.27 -17.43
N SER A 511 4.70 14.19 -17.71
CA SER A 511 5.34 13.00 -18.30
C SER A 511 6.38 12.35 -17.39
N SER A 512 6.45 12.74 -16.13
CA SER A 512 7.34 12.09 -15.15
C SER A 512 6.86 12.30 -13.72
N ALA A 513 7.35 11.44 -12.82
CA ALA A 513 7.19 11.54 -11.36
C ALA A 513 8.50 11.05 -10.73
N PHE A 514 9.58 11.78 -11.00
CA PHE A 514 10.94 11.41 -10.62
C PHE A 514 11.28 11.94 -9.20
N PRO A 515 12.04 11.23 -8.38
CA PRO A 515 12.65 9.91 -8.62
C PRO A 515 11.79 8.73 -8.14
N SER A 516 10.54 8.94 -7.79
CA SER A 516 9.66 7.84 -7.37
C SER A 516 9.54 6.78 -8.45
N TYR A 517 9.46 7.23 -9.71
CA TYR A 517 9.45 6.38 -10.90
C TYR A 517 10.61 6.73 -11.82
N ALA A 518 11.12 5.74 -12.54
CA ALA A 518 12.12 5.96 -13.57
C ALA A 518 11.54 6.86 -14.67
N ARG A 519 12.31 7.87 -15.08
CA ARG A 519 11.90 8.73 -16.18
C ARG A 519 12.02 8.03 -17.53
N THR A 520 11.13 8.30 -18.46
CA THR A 520 11.35 7.96 -19.86
C THR A 520 12.42 8.86 -20.47
N LEU A 521 13.23 8.32 -21.39
CA LEU A 521 14.23 9.11 -22.10
C LEU A 521 13.66 9.80 -23.34
N ALA A 522 12.42 9.50 -23.71
CA ALA A 522 11.72 9.99 -24.90
C ALA A 522 12.43 9.72 -26.23
N SER A 523 13.48 8.90 -26.22
CA SER A 523 14.30 8.55 -27.39
C SER A 523 13.86 7.26 -28.08
N GLY A 524 12.97 6.48 -27.44
CA GLY A 524 12.61 5.13 -27.90
C GLY A 524 13.61 4.06 -27.45
N GLU A 525 14.67 4.42 -26.74
CA GLU A 525 15.58 3.46 -26.12
C GLU A 525 14.89 2.75 -24.93
N ASP A 526 15.36 1.54 -24.63
CA ASP A 526 14.91 0.78 -23.48
C ASP A 526 15.20 1.55 -22.17
N ARG A 527 14.25 1.57 -21.26
CA ARG A 527 14.29 2.36 -20.02
C ARG A 527 15.44 1.99 -19.08
N LEU A 528 15.86 0.71 -19.07
CA LEU A 528 16.92 0.24 -18.19
C LEU A 528 18.30 0.43 -18.79
N SER A 529 18.45 0.15 -20.08
CA SER A 529 19.75 0.14 -20.77
C SER A 529 20.02 1.42 -21.60
N GLY A 530 19.01 2.24 -21.83
CA GLY A 530 19.15 3.48 -22.58
C GLY A 530 19.92 4.57 -21.85
N SER A 531 20.59 5.43 -22.61
CA SER A 531 21.37 6.56 -22.10
C SER A 531 21.16 7.88 -22.85
N THR A 532 20.47 7.83 -23.99
CA THR A 532 20.23 9.01 -24.82
C THR A 532 18.91 9.66 -24.46
N ALA A 533 18.96 10.86 -23.91
CA ALA A 533 17.77 11.65 -23.60
C ALA A 533 17.36 12.55 -24.77
N ARG A 534 16.04 12.71 -24.99
CA ARG A 534 15.46 13.62 -25.97
C ARG A 534 14.39 14.47 -25.33
N ARG A 535 14.41 15.77 -25.56
CA ARG A 535 13.28 16.65 -25.24
C ARG A 535 12.08 16.34 -26.13
N ALA A 536 10.89 16.43 -25.59
CA ALA A 536 9.65 16.18 -26.29
C ALA A 536 8.62 17.27 -26.05
N LEU A 537 7.73 17.47 -27.03
CA LEU A 537 6.52 18.27 -26.88
C LEU A 537 5.33 17.35 -26.66
N GLN A 538 4.69 17.53 -25.53
CA GLN A 538 3.52 16.79 -25.12
C GLN A 538 2.26 17.58 -25.39
N THR A 539 1.18 16.90 -25.78
CA THR A 539 -0.11 17.55 -26.08
C THR A 539 -1.24 16.77 -25.40
N VAL A 540 -2.05 17.48 -24.64
CA VAL A 540 -3.31 16.97 -24.05
C VAL A 540 -4.47 17.55 -24.85
N HIS A 541 -5.40 16.71 -25.29
CA HIS A 541 -6.55 17.07 -26.10
C HIS A 541 -7.84 17.01 -25.28
N TRP A 542 -8.83 17.82 -25.63
CA TRP A 542 -10.20 17.75 -25.11
C TRP A 542 -11.21 18.08 -26.21
N GLY A 543 -12.48 17.82 -25.96
CA GLY A 543 -13.58 18.07 -26.86
C GLY A 543 -14.46 16.85 -27.10
N PRO A 544 -15.47 16.96 -27.96
CA PRO A 544 -16.43 15.87 -28.18
C PRO A 544 -15.82 14.57 -28.70
N LEU A 545 -14.79 14.65 -29.54
CA LEU A 545 -14.13 13.49 -30.16
C LEU A 545 -12.92 12.96 -29.36
N LEU A 546 -12.28 13.80 -28.55
CA LEU A 546 -11.08 13.48 -27.80
C LEU A 546 -11.26 13.85 -26.30
N PRO A 547 -12.27 13.26 -25.59
CA PRO A 547 -12.69 13.73 -24.29
C PRO A 547 -11.72 13.33 -23.17
N THR A 548 -10.79 14.18 -22.80
CA THR A 548 -10.00 14.02 -21.59
C THR A 548 -10.87 14.32 -20.37
N ARG A 549 -10.94 13.37 -19.42
CA ARG A 549 -11.78 13.49 -18.24
C ARG A 549 -11.25 12.71 -17.03
N LEU A 550 -11.59 13.20 -15.85
CA LEU A 550 -11.40 12.56 -14.55
C LEU A 550 -12.72 11.94 -14.10
N GLU A 551 -12.72 10.67 -13.74
CA GLU A 551 -13.86 9.94 -13.20
C GLU A 551 -13.59 9.54 -11.75
N LEU A 552 -14.36 10.11 -10.82
CA LEU A 552 -14.24 9.87 -9.38
C LEU A 552 -15.37 8.94 -8.89
N PRO A 553 -15.07 7.82 -8.22
CA PRO A 553 -16.08 7.07 -7.51
C PRO A 553 -16.52 7.82 -6.25
N VAL A 554 -17.83 7.93 -6.04
CA VAL A 554 -18.42 8.64 -4.89
C VAL A 554 -19.42 7.77 -4.15
N LEU A 555 -19.58 8.03 -2.85
CA LEU A 555 -20.59 7.32 -2.05
C LEU A 555 -22.01 7.71 -2.46
N PRO A 556 -22.98 6.76 -2.38
CA PRO A 556 -24.40 7.05 -2.58
C PRO A 556 -24.89 8.09 -1.58
N GLY A 557 -25.81 8.99 -2.03
CA GLY A 557 -26.42 10.00 -1.17
C GLY A 557 -25.65 11.30 -1.06
N GLU A 558 -24.54 11.47 -1.76
CA GLU A 558 -23.99 12.80 -2.02
C GLU A 558 -25.02 13.57 -2.89
N PRO A 559 -25.42 14.79 -2.54
CA PRO A 559 -26.31 15.56 -3.39
C PRO A 559 -25.65 15.72 -4.76
N GLU A 560 -26.28 15.15 -5.78
CA GLU A 560 -25.95 15.46 -7.17
C GLU A 560 -26.05 16.99 -7.27
N ALA A 561 -24.90 17.65 -7.42
CA ALA A 561 -24.89 19.10 -7.52
C ALA A 561 -25.90 19.49 -8.60
N ALA A 562 -26.91 20.24 -8.21
CA ALA A 562 -28.00 20.68 -9.10
C ALA A 562 -27.40 21.09 -10.45
N ARG A 563 -27.87 20.46 -11.53
CA ARG A 563 -27.48 20.84 -12.87
C ARG A 563 -27.84 22.32 -13.03
N PRO A 564 -26.95 23.20 -13.48
CA PRO A 564 -27.33 24.57 -13.76
C PRO A 564 -28.43 24.53 -14.84
N GLY A 565 -29.68 24.80 -14.49
CA GLY A 565 -30.78 24.83 -15.43
C GLY A 565 -32.11 24.25 -14.97
N GLU A 566 -32.20 23.51 -13.85
CA GLU A 566 -33.48 23.08 -13.28
C GLU A 566 -33.84 24.00 -12.09
N VAL A 567 -34.30 25.22 -12.41
CA VAL A 567 -35.12 26.03 -11.49
C VAL A 567 -36.55 25.72 -11.88
N ALA A 568 -37.31 25.14 -10.93
CA ALA A 568 -38.74 24.89 -11.05
C ALA A 568 -39.57 26.17 -11.21
#